data_727937ea535cfd666e088a0367c91015
#
_entry.id   727937ea535cfd666e088a0367c91015
#
_cell.length_a   1.000
_cell.length_b   1.000
_cell.length_c   1.000
_cell.angle_alpha   90.00
_cell.angle_beta   90.00
_cell.angle_gamma   90.00
#
_symmetry.space_group_name_H-M   'P 1'
#
loop_
_entity.id
_entity.type
_entity.pdbx_description
1 polymer ?
#
loop_
_entity_poly.entity_id
_entity_poly.type
_entity_poly.pdbx_seq_one_letter_code
_entity_poly.pdbx_strand_id
1 'polypeptide(L)'
;MQLWVGLGNPGGQYALHRHNVGFMAVDTIAEVHGFSPPQKKFQGWLQEGRIGPEKILLLKPATFMNESGRSVGEALRFYKLTPADLTVFHDELDLAPMKVKVRTGGGLAGHNGLRSIDQHLGPDFRRVRIGIGHPGHKDRVTGHVLGNYAKSEMDALADMLGAIAAEAEWLAKGDDVRFMSDVALRQAD
;
A
#
# COMPACT_ATOMS: atom_id res chain seq x y z
N MET A 1 1.45 15.12 -10.42
CA MET A 1 1.52 13.65 -10.62
C MET A 1 2.08 12.99 -9.37
N GLN A 2 1.49 11.92 -8.95
CA GLN A 2 1.94 11.15 -7.79
C GLN A 2 2.08 9.69 -8.17
N LEU A 3 2.99 8.98 -7.51
CA LEU A 3 3.14 7.52 -7.62
C LEU A 3 2.68 6.87 -6.32
N TRP A 4 1.66 6.04 -6.42
CA TRP A 4 1.16 5.24 -5.30
C TRP A 4 1.49 3.78 -5.53
N VAL A 5 2.18 3.20 -4.59
CA VAL A 5 2.71 1.83 -4.69
C VAL A 5 2.01 0.94 -3.67
N GLY A 6 1.50 -0.18 -4.12
CA GLY A 6 1.07 -1.24 -3.22
C GLY A 6 2.13 -2.32 -3.14
N LEU A 7 2.50 -2.74 -1.94
CA LEU A 7 3.49 -3.80 -1.73
C LEU A 7 2.83 -5.17 -1.57
N GLY A 8 3.50 -6.18 -2.09
CA GLY A 8 3.09 -7.56 -2.02
C GLY A 8 4.08 -8.46 -2.73
N ASN A 9 3.89 -9.75 -2.63
CA ASN A 9 4.64 -10.74 -3.40
C ASN A 9 3.81 -11.15 -4.62
N PRO A 10 4.43 -11.24 -5.81
CA PRO A 10 3.71 -11.63 -7.02
C PRO A 10 3.37 -13.12 -7.00
N GLY A 11 2.25 -13.46 -7.63
CA GLY A 11 1.78 -14.83 -7.78
C GLY A 11 0.47 -15.08 -7.05
N GLY A 12 -0.40 -15.88 -7.66
CA GLY A 12 -1.73 -16.17 -7.13
C GLY A 12 -1.71 -16.86 -5.76
N GLN A 13 -0.66 -17.64 -5.47
CA GLN A 13 -0.51 -18.31 -4.18
C GLN A 13 -0.33 -17.35 -3.00
N TYR A 14 0.06 -16.10 -3.25
CA TYR A 14 0.25 -15.09 -2.23
C TYR A 14 -0.91 -14.10 -2.12
N ALA A 15 -1.91 -14.22 -2.98
CA ALA A 15 -2.93 -13.19 -3.18
C ALA A 15 -3.68 -12.78 -1.91
N LEU A 16 -3.90 -13.73 -0.98
CA LEU A 16 -4.63 -13.49 0.28
C LEU A 16 -3.73 -13.35 1.50
N HIS A 17 -2.41 -13.34 1.30
CA HIS A 17 -1.49 -13.13 2.41
C HIS A 17 -1.67 -11.73 3.00
N ARG A 18 -1.54 -11.59 4.32
CA ARG A 18 -1.54 -10.28 4.99
C ARG A 18 -0.48 -9.36 4.40
N HIS A 19 0.65 -9.93 3.99
CA HIS A 19 1.75 -9.19 3.36
C HIS A 19 1.36 -8.58 2.02
N ASN A 20 0.27 -9.01 1.40
CA ASN A 20 -0.22 -8.51 0.12
C ASN A 20 -1.36 -7.48 0.26
N VAL A 21 -1.65 -7.01 1.48
CA VAL A 21 -2.73 -6.02 1.67
C VAL A 21 -2.47 -4.72 0.92
N GLY A 22 -1.20 -4.36 0.72
CA GLY A 22 -0.85 -3.20 -0.12
C GLY A 22 -1.31 -3.36 -1.56
N PHE A 23 -1.11 -4.55 -2.14
CA PHE A 23 -1.65 -4.87 -3.48
C PHE A 23 -3.16 -4.75 -3.51
N MET A 24 -3.83 -5.29 -2.50
CA MET A 24 -5.30 -5.24 -2.42
C MET A 24 -5.81 -3.80 -2.36
N ALA A 25 -5.12 -2.93 -1.63
CA ALA A 25 -5.51 -1.53 -1.49
C ALA A 25 -5.44 -0.79 -2.82
N VAL A 26 -4.33 -0.90 -3.55
CA VAL A 26 -4.21 -0.21 -4.85
C VAL A 26 -5.13 -0.82 -5.90
N ASP A 27 -5.37 -2.12 -5.87
CA ASP A 27 -6.34 -2.77 -6.78
C ASP A 27 -7.76 -2.22 -6.53
N THR A 28 -8.15 -2.05 -5.28
CA THR A 28 -9.46 -1.49 -4.92
C THR A 28 -9.57 -0.03 -5.36
N ILE A 29 -8.52 0.76 -5.16
CA ILE A 29 -8.48 2.15 -5.63
C ILE A 29 -8.64 2.21 -7.15
N ALA A 30 -7.93 1.35 -7.87
CA ALA A 30 -8.00 1.29 -9.33
C ALA A 30 -9.42 0.98 -9.81
N GLU A 31 -10.07 0.03 -9.18
CA GLU A 31 -11.43 -0.37 -9.52
C GLU A 31 -12.44 0.74 -9.25
N VAL A 32 -12.39 1.33 -8.05
CA VAL A 32 -13.34 2.36 -7.63
C VAL A 32 -13.21 3.63 -8.48
N HIS A 33 -11.99 4.01 -8.84
CA HIS A 33 -11.71 5.26 -9.56
C HIS A 33 -11.53 5.10 -11.07
N GLY A 34 -11.76 3.90 -11.61
CA GLY A 34 -11.75 3.67 -13.04
C GLY A 34 -10.39 3.86 -13.70
N PHE A 35 -9.33 3.33 -13.10
CA PHE A 35 -7.99 3.40 -13.66
C PHE A 35 -7.88 2.53 -14.91
N SER A 36 -6.88 2.84 -15.75
CA SER A 36 -6.59 2.06 -16.95
C SER A 36 -6.25 0.60 -16.61
N PRO A 37 -6.40 -0.34 -17.58
CA PRO A 37 -5.96 -1.72 -17.35
C PRO A 37 -4.48 -1.79 -16.98
N PRO A 38 -4.07 -2.80 -16.18
CA PRO A 38 -2.67 -2.97 -15.81
C PRO A 38 -1.77 -3.18 -17.02
N GLN A 39 -0.65 -2.48 -17.05
CA GLN A 39 0.41 -2.65 -18.05
C GLN A 39 1.68 -3.12 -17.35
N LYS A 40 2.38 -4.07 -17.95
CA LYS A 40 3.66 -4.53 -17.43
C LYS A 40 4.72 -3.48 -17.70
N LYS A 41 5.23 -2.83 -16.64
CA LYS A 41 6.19 -1.75 -16.72
C LYS A 41 6.93 -1.60 -15.39
N PHE A 42 8.19 -1.15 -15.44
CA PHE A 42 9.01 -0.93 -14.23
C PHE A 42 9.11 -2.16 -13.32
N GLN A 43 9.28 -3.34 -13.91
CA GLN A 43 9.33 -4.59 -13.16
C GLN A 43 8.09 -4.82 -12.30
N GLY A 44 6.94 -4.37 -12.79
CA GLY A 44 5.67 -4.43 -12.06
C GLY A 44 4.48 -4.23 -12.97
N TRP A 45 3.36 -3.92 -12.35
CA TRP A 45 2.10 -3.63 -13.04
C TRP A 45 1.71 -2.20 -12.76
N LEU A 46 1.57 -1.41 -13.83
CA LEU A 46 1.26 0.02 -13.77
C LEU A 46 -0.15 0.27 -14.28
N GLN A 47 -0.89 1.11 -13.56
CA GLN A 47 -2.20 1.63 -13.99
C GLN A 47 -2.18 3.14 -13.84
N GLU A 48 -2.82 3.83 -14.78
CA GLU A 48 -2.90 5.29 -14.78
C GLU A 48 -4.35 5.74 -14.59
N GLY A 49 -4.54 6.82 -13.86
CA GLY A 49 -5.85 7.40 -13.64
C GLY A 49 -5.79 8.74 -12.95
N ARG A 50 -6.95 9.24 -12.56
CA ARG A 50 -7.08 10.48 -11.82
C ARG A 50 -7.94 10.28 -10.59
N ILE A 51 -7.56 10.97 -9.51
CA ILE A 51 -8.36 11.08 -8.30
C ILE A 51 -8.55 12.57 -8.05
N GLY A 52 -9.78 13.06 -8.23
CA GLY A 52 -10.00 14.48 -8.32
C GLY A 52 -9.20 15.09 -9.47
N PRO A 53 -8.52 16.23 -9.27
CA PRO A 53 -7.69 16.85 -10.31
C PRO A 53 -6.30 16.20 -10.44
N GLU A 54 -5.90 15.31 -9.54
CA GLU A 54 -4.55 14.76 -9.49
C GLU A 54 -4.41 13.54 -10.40
N LYS A 55 -3.33 13.52 -11.20
CA LYS A 55 -2.92 12.34 -11.93
C LYS A 55 -2.18 11.41 -10.98
N ILE A 56 -2.66 10.17 -10.89
CA ILE A 56 -2.10 9.14 -10.03
C ILE A 56 -1.64 7.96 -10.88
N LEU A 57 -0.43 7.50 -10.60
CA LEU A 57 0.10 6.25 -11.14
C LEU A 57 0.04 5.22 -10.02
N LEU A 58 -0.60 4.08 -10.27
CA LEU A 58 -0.64 2.96 -9.32
C LEU A 58 0.34 1.90 -9.80
N LEU A 59 1.25 1.50 -8.93
CA LEU A 59 2.27 0.51 -9.25
C LEU A 59 2.22 -0.64 -8.23
N LYS A 60 2.17 -1.86 -8.74
CA LYS A 60 2.40 -3.08 -7.95
C LYS A 60 3.72 -3.68 -8.41
N PRO A 61 4.81 -3.59 -7.62
CA PRO A 61 6.05 -4.26 -7.99
C PRO A 61 5.82 -5.76 -8.19
N ALA A 62 6.36 -6.32 -9.28
CA ALA A 62 6.33 -7.75 -9.56
C ALA A 62 7.63 -8.44 -9.15
N THR A 63 8.52 -7.73 -8.49
CA THR A 63 9.69 -8.27 -7.79
C THR A 63 9.22 -8.93 -6.50
N PHE A 64 10.04 -9.80 -5.92
CA PHE A 64 9.78 -10.22 -4.55
C PHE A 64 9.90 -9.02 -3.60
N MET A 65 9.26 -9.13 -2.43
CA MET A 65 9.10 -8.02 -1.48
C MET A 65 10.41 -7.32 -1.17
N ASN A 66 11.49 -8.07 -0.93
CA ASN A 66 12.80 -7.51 -0.57
C ASN A 66 13.51 -6.76 -1.71
N GLU A 67 12.93 -6.76 -2.92
CA GLU A 67 13.46 -6.03 -4.08
C GLU A 67 12.51 -4.95 -4.59
N SER A 68 11.49 -4.58 -3.81
CA SER A 68 10.49 -3.59 -4.18
C SER A 68 11.10 -2.25 -4.60
N GLY A 69 12.20 -1.85 -3.98
CA GLY A 69 12.87 -0.57 -4.28
C GLY A 69 13.40 -0.47 -5.71
N ARG A 70 13.72 -1.59 -6.35
CA ARG A 70 14.16 -1.60 -7.76
C ARG A 70 13.05 -1.10 -8.68
N SER A 71 11.86 -1.65 -8.50
CA SER A 71 10.67 -1.28 -9.28
C SER A 71 10.27 0.19 -9.04
N VAL A 72 10.16 0.57 -7.77
CA VAL A 72 9.75 1.91 -7.38
C VAL A 72 10.76 2.97 -7.84
N GLY A 73 12.05 2.69 -7.66
CA GLY A 73 13.12 3.60 -8.10
C GLY A 73 13.11 3.82 -9.59
N GLU A 74 12.89 2.75 -10.38
CA GLU A 74 12.82 2.84 -11.84
C GLU A 74 11.64 3.74 -12.27
N ALA A 75 10.48 3.56 -11.67
CA ALA A 75 9.31 4.37 -11.98
C ALA A 75 9.51 5.85 -11.65
N LEU A 76 10.05 6.15 -10.46
CA LEU A 76 10.32 7.54 -10.06
C LEU A 76 11.29 8.23 -11.01
N ARG A 77 12.36 7.54 -11.39
CA ARG A 77 13.36 8.10 -12.35
C ARG A 77 12.72 8.36 -13.70
N PHE A 78 11.92 7.42 -14.20
CA PHE A 78 11.28 7.58 -15.51
C PHE A 78 10.37 8.80 -15.56
N TYR A 79 9.57 9.03 -14.54
CA TYR A 79 8.63 10.16 -14.49
C TYR A 79 9.23 11.42 -13.88
N LYS A 80 10.50 11.38 -13.49
CA LYS A 80 11.21 12.50 -12.84
C LYS A 80 10.50 12.97 -11.56
N LEU A 81 10.01 12.01 -10.81
CA LEU A 81 9.39 12.23 -9.51
C LEU A 81 10.40 12.06 -8.38
N THR A 82 10.08 12.62 -7.22
CA THR A 82 10.90 12.53 -6.02
C THR A 82 10.16 11.73 -4.93
N PRO A 83 10.82 11.34 -3.84
CA PRO A 83 10.14 10.69 -2.73
C PRO A 83 8.94 11.46 -2.17
N ALA A 84 8.91 12.79 -2.32
CA ALA A 84 7.77 13.61 -1.92
C ALA A 84 6.49 13.29 -2.72
N ASP A 85 6.65 12.71 -3.91
CA ASP A 85 5.54 12.31 -4.79
C ASP A 85 5.11 10.87 -4.56
N LEU A 86 5.80 10.14 -3.67
CA LEU A 86 5.60 8.70 -3.46
C LEU A 86 4.74 8.43 -2.22
N THR A 87 3.74 7.57 -2.40
CA THR A 87 2.96 6.98 -1.29
C THR A 87 3.02 5.46 -1.42
N VAL A 88 3.31 4.78 -0.31
CA VAL A 88 3.43 3.32 -0.27
C VAL A 88 2.37 2.75 0.66
N PHE A 89 1.57 1.81 0.16
CA PHE A 89 0.57 1.07 0.92
C PHE A 89 1.17 -0.27 1.33
N HIS A 90 1.18 -0.56 2.61
CA HIS A 90 1.82 -1.77 3.13
C HIS A 90 1.18 -2.28 4.42
N ASP A 91 1.43 -3.54 4.74
CA ASP A 91 1.03 -4.15 6.00
C ASP A 91 1.90 -3.66 7.17
N GLU A 92 1.27 -3.46 8.32
CA GLU A 92 1.92 -2.94 9.52
C GLU A 92 1.62 -3.80 10.74
N LEU A 93 2.67 -4.41 11.31
CA LEU A 93 2.56 -5.26 12.50
C LEU A 93 2.16 -4.48 13.75
N ASP A 94 2.59 -3.22 13.85
CA ASP A 94 2.45 -2.42 15.08
C ASP A 94 1.08 -1.74 15.21
N LEU A 95 0.20 -1.93 14.24
CA LEU A 95 -1.17 -1.46 14.27
C LEU A 95 -2.14 -2.62 14.41
N ALA A 96 -3.20 -2.41 15.19
CA ALA A 96 -4.28 -3.38 15.32
C ALA A 96 -4.86 -3.74 13.95
N PRO A 97 -5.38 -4.97 13.77
CA PRO A 97 -5.96 -5.38 12.50
C PRO A 97 -6.99 -4.38 11.97
N MET A 98 -6.91 -4.10 10.68
CA MET A 98 -7.82 -3.20 9.94
C MET A 98 -7.68 -1.72 10.28
N LYS A 99 -6.74 -1.33 11.14
CA LYS A 99 -6.47 0.09 11.43
C LYS A 99 -5.63 0.68 10.31
N VAL A 100 -5.97 1.90 9.89
CA VAL A 100 -5.27 2.61 8.81
C VAL A 100 -4.68 3.91 9.35
N LYS A 101 -3.37 4.07 9.23
CA LYS A 101 -2.65 5.28 9.64
C LYS A 101 -1.70 5.73 8.54
N VAL A 102 -1.58 7.04 8.39
CA VAL A 102 -0.67 7.65 7.40
C VAL A 102 0.45 8.36 8.12
N ARG A 103 1.67 8.19 7.61
CA ARG A 103 2.86 8.86 8.14
C ARG A 103 3.86 9.08 7.01
N THR A 104 4.56 10.21 7.03
CA THR A 104 5.71 10.45 6.15
C THR A 104 6.99 10.17 6.92
N GLY A 105 7.87 9.37 6.34
CA GLY A 105 9.10 8.94 7.00
C GLY A 105 8.85 7.91 8.10
N GLY A 106 9.78 7.82 9.03
CA GLY A 106 9.70 6.91 10.18
C GLY A 106 10.42 5.59 9.97
N GLY A 107 10.27 4.70 10.96
CA GLY A 107 10.92 3.40 10.97
C GLY A 107 10.35 2.43 9.96
N LEU A 108 11.01 1.29 9.81
CA LEU A 108 10.66 0.27 8.81
C LEU A 108 9.86 -0.89 9.42
N ALA A 109 9.79 -0.98 10.74
CA ALA A 109 9.10 -2.05 11.49
C ALA A 109 9.48 -3.47 10.99
N GLY A 110 10.71 -3.65 10.51
CA GLY A 110 11.17 -4.91 9.96
C GLY A 110 10.59 -5.28 8.60
N HIS A 111 9.87 -4.39 7.96
CA HIS A 111 9.21 -4.64 6.65
C HIS A 111 10.24 -4.62 5.53
N ASN A 112 10.45 -5.77 4.87
CA ASN A 112 11.48 -5.92 3.84
C ASN A 112 11.23 -5.05 2.60
N GLY A 113 9.98 -4.84 2.22
CA GLY A 113 9.64 -3.96 1.10
C GLY A 113 9.97 -2.50 1.39
N LEU A 114 9.62 -2.01 2.58
CA LEU A 114 9.96 -0.65 3.01
C LEU A 114 11.48 -0.47 3.12
N ARG A 115 12.18 -1.48 3.62
CA ARG A 115 13.65 -1.45 3.69
C ARG A 115 14.25 -1.31 2.31
N SER A 116 13.77 -2.08 1.34
CA SER A 116 14.25 -2.01 -0.04
C SER A 116 14.02 -0.62 -0.65
N ILE A 117 12.85 -0.03 -0.45
CA ILE A 117 12.55 1.32 -0.94
C ILE A 117 13.46 2.35 -0.26
N ASP A 118 13.61 2.27 1.06
CA ASP A 118 14.46 3.16 1.83
C ASP A 118 15.93 3.11 1.35
N GLN A 119 16.45 1.91 1.08
CA GLN A 119 17.81 1.74 0.54
C GLN A 119 18.01 2.43 -0.81
N HIS A 120 16.96 2.52 -1.64
CA HIS A 120 17.05 3.15 -2.97
C HIS A 120 16.77 4.65 -2.94
N LEU A 121 15.89 5.11 -2.05
CA LEU A 121 15.29 6.45 -2.12
C LEU A 121 15.41 7.26 -0.83
N GLY A 122 15.88 6.64 0.25
CA GLY A 122 15.81 7.24 1.59
C GLY A 122 14.42 7.08 2.22
N PRO A 123 14.24 7.56 3.46
CA PRO A 123 13.02 7.28 4.25
C PRO A 123 11.88 8.28 4.03
N ASP A 124 12.09 9.37 3.29
CA ASP A 124 11.18 10.53 3.27
C ASP A 124 10.04 10.39 2.26
N PHE A 125 9.32 9.26 2.31
CA PHE A 125 8.12 9.05 1.51
C PHE A 125 6.92 8.79 2.43
N ARG A 126 5.72 9.06 1.91
CA ARG A 126 4.47 8.87 2.65
C ARG A 126 4.11 7.39 2.66
N ARG A 127 3.58 6.93 3.80
CA ARG A 127 3.19 5.53 4.01
C ARG A 127 1.75 5.46 4.49
N VAL A 128 0.95 4.68 3.80
CA VAL A 128 -0.36 4.25 4.29
C VAL A 128 -0.16 2.91 4.97
N ARG A 129 -0.20 2.93 6.30
CA ARG A 129 0.10 1.79 7.15
C ARG A 129 -1.19 1.06 7.45
N ILE A 130 -1.29 -0.18 6.99
CA ILE A 130 -2.50 -1.00 7.13
C ILE A 130 -2.25 -2.06 8.19
N GLY A 131 -2.92 -1.94 9.33
CA GLY A 131 -2.70 -2.80 10.48
C GLY A 131 -3.08 -4.25 10.22
N ILE A 132 -2.18 -5.16 10.58
CA ILE A 132 -2.41 -6.61 10.54
C ILE A 132 -2.28 -7.24 11.93
N GLY A 133 -1.92 -6.45 12.93
CA GLY A 133 -1.68 -6.93 14.28
C GLY A 133 -0.37 -7.70 14.40
N HIS A 134 0.19 -7.70 15.60
CA HIS A 134 1.38 -8.50 15.92
C HIS A 134 0.95 -9.85 16.49
N PRO A 135 1.58 -10.96 16.08
CA PRO A 135 1.20 -12.29 16.58
C PRO A 135 1.61 -12.57 18.04
N GLY A 136 2.23 -11.60 18.71
CA GLY A 136 2.60 -11.68 20.11
C GLY A 136 4.02 -12.17 20.38
N HIS A 137 4.68 -12.74 19.40
CA HIS A 137 6.05 -13.23 19.50
C HIS A 137 6.78 -13.08 18.18
N LYS A 138 8.05 -12.60 18.23
CA LYS A 138 8.85 -12.35 17.03
C LYS A 138 9.02 -13.58 16.13
N ASP A 139 9.05 -14.78 16.71
CA ASP A 139 9.22 -16.04 15.97
C ASP A 139 7.99 -16.41 15.12
N ARG A 140 6.85 -15.76 15.38
CA ARG A 140 5.61 -15.97 14.64
C ARG A 140 5.36 -14.93 13.55
N VAL A 141 6.21 -13.91 13.47
CA VAL A 141 5.99 -12.79 12.53
C VAL A 141 5.97 -13.26 11.08
N THR A 142 6.96 -14.03 10.65
CA THR A 142 7.02 -14.53 9.27
C THR A 142 5.77 -15.32 8.90
N GLY A 143 5.36 -16.26 9.75
CA GLY A 143 4.14 -17.04 9.51
C GLY A 143 2.87 -16.21 9.49
N HIS A 144 2.82 -15.16 10.30
CA HIS A 144 1.68 -14.25 10.35
C HIS A 144 1.56 -13.41 9.09
N VAL A 145 2.65 -12.74 8.66
CA VAL A 145 2.62 -11.89 7.46
C VAL A 145 2.41 -12.69 6.19
N LEU A 146 2.95 -13.90 6.12
CA LEU A 146 2.76 -14.83 4.99
C LEU A 146 1.52 -15.72 5.16
N GLY A 147 0.74 -15.51 6.22
CA GLY A 147 -0.52 -16.20 6.42
C GLY A 147 -1.66 -15.50 5.70
N ASN A 148 -2.65 -16.29 5.30
CA ASN A 148 -3.85 -15.76 4.68
C ASN A 148 -4.73 -15.04 5.70
N TYR A 149 -5.46 -14.02 5.24
CA TYR A 149 -6.60 -13.52 6.00
C TYR A 149 -7.58 -14.67 6.22
N ALA A 150 -8.10 -14.78 7.45
CA ALA A 150 -9.09 -15.78 7.76
C ALA A 150 -10.43 -15.44 7.10
N LYS A 151 -11.24 -16.47 6.83
CA LYS A 151 -12.58 -16.26 6.26
C LYS A 151 -13.41 -15.29 7.11
N SER A 152 -13.27 -15.37 8.44
CA SER A 152 -13.95 -14.48 9.38
C SER A 152 -13.50 -13.01 9.29
N GLU A 153 -12.36 -12.73 8.67
CA GLU A 153 -11.83 -11.38 8.50
C GLU A 153 -12.25 -10.73 7.18
N MET A 154 -12.82 -11.48 6.25
CA MET A 154 -13.04 -11.00 4.86
C MET A 154 -13.99 -9.81 4.78
N ASP A 155 -15.05 -9.76 5.60
CA ASP A 155 -15.97 -8.63 5.58
C ASP A 155 -15.29 -7.36 6.07
N ALA A 156 -14.55 -7.44 7.17
CA ALA A 156 -13.80 -6.30 7.70
C ALA A 156 -12.71 -5.85 6.73
N LEU A 157 -12.04 -6.79 6.07
CA LEU A 157 -11.04 -6.49 5.04
C LEU A 157 -11.66 -5.73 3.88
N ALA A 158 -12.80 -6.19 3.36
CA ALA A 158 -13.50 -5.54 2.26
C ALA A 158 -13.96 -4.13 2.66
N ASP A 159 -14.49 -3.95 3.87
CA ASP A 159 -14.90 -2.65 4.39
C ASP A 159 -13.73 -1.68 4.50
N MET A 160 -12.59 -2.14 5.00
CA MET A 160 -11.38 -1.34 5.10
C MET A 160 -10.86 -0.91 3.73
N LEU A 161 -10.74 -1.84 2.80
CA LEU A 161 -10.27 -1.54 1.44
C LEU A 161 -11.22 -0.58 0.72
N GLY A 162 -12.51 -0.78 0.86
CA GLY A 162 -13.53 0.11 0.32
C GLY A 162 -13.46 1.52 0.93
N ALA A 163 -13.20 1.62 2.23
CA ALA A 163 -13.05 2.91 2.92
C ALA A 163 -11.81 3.66 2.41
N ILE A 164 -10.69 2.97 2.27
CA ILE A 164 -9.45 3.56 1.72
C ILE A 164 -9.72 4.12 0.32
N ALA A 165 -10.34 3.34 -0.55
CA ALA A 165 -10.63 3.76 -1.92
C ALA A 165 -11.63 4.92 -1.97
N ALA A 166 -12.67 4.89 -1.13
CA ALA A 166 -13.68 5.93 -1.10
C ALA A 166 -13.13 7.29 -0.64
N GLU A 167 -12.14 7.28 0.26
CA GLU A 167 -11.56 8.50 0.83
C GLU A 167 -10.22 8.89 0.19
N ALA A 168 -9.83 8.21 -0.88
CA ALA A 168 -8.53 8.42 -1.54
C ALA A 168 -8.30 9.86 -2.02
N GLU A 169 -9.37 10.62 -2.27
CA GLU A 169 -9.24 12.02 -2.70
C GLU A 169 -8.56 12.90 -1.67
N TRP A 170 -8.83 12.67 -0.37
CA TRP A 170 -8.13 13.40 0.69
C TRP A 170 -6.63 13.12 0.67
N LEU A 171 -6.28 11.86 0.44
CA LEU A 171 -4.88 11.45 0.33
C LEU A 171 -4.20 12.11 -0.87
N ALA A 172 -4.88 12.16 -2.01
CA ALA A 172 -4.38 12.82 -3.23
C ALA A 172 -4.17 14.33 -3.01
N LYS A 173 -5.01 14.96 -2.20
CA LYS A 173 -4.90 16.38 -1.84
C LYS A 173 -3.83 16.67 -0.80
N GLY A 174 -3.27 15.65 -0.17
CA GLY A 174 -2.31 15.82 0.91
C GLY A 174 -2.95 16.05 2.28
N ASP A 175 -4.26 15.86 2.42
CA ASP A 175 -4.96 15.96 3.71
C ASP A 175 -5.00 14.60 4.40
N ASP A 176 -3.85 14.20 4.94
CA ASP A 176 -3.68 12.89 5.56
C ASP A 176 -4.55 12.72 6.81
N VAL A 177 -4.74 13.79 7.57
CA VAL A 177 -5.58 13.78 8.79
C VAL A 177 -7.04 13.50 8.43
N ARG A 178 -7.57 14.17 7.42
CA ARG A 178 -8.94 13.96 6.95
C ARG A 178 -9.12 12.56 6.39
N PHE A 179 -8.14 12.08 5.63
CA PHE A 179 -8.15 10.71 5.12
C PHE A 179 -8.29 9.70 6.27
N MET A 180 -7.41 9.79 7.28
CA MET A 180 -7.45 8.88 8.43
C MET A 180 -8.79 8.94 9.17
N SER A 181 -9.27 10.15 9.43
CA SER A 181 -10.51 10.37 10.14
C SER A 181 -11.72 9.79 9.40
N ASP A 182 -11.84 10.06 8.11
CA ASP A 182 -12.99 9.63 7.33
C ASP A 182 -12.95 8.13 7.02
N VAL A 183 -11.76 7.54 6.84
CA VAL A 183 -11.62 6.08 6.74
C VAL A 183 -12.12 5.41 8.02
N ALA A 184 -11.69 5.89 9.18
CA ALA A 184 -12.13 5.34 10.46
C ALA A 184 -13.64 5.46 10.66
N LEU A 185 -14.24 6.58 10.25
CA LEU A 185 -15.70 6.77 10.33
C LEU A 185 -16.44 5.74 9.47
N ARG A 186 -15.98 5.47 8.27
CA ARG A 186 -16.60 4.46 7.40
C ARG A 186 -16.52 3.06 7.99
N GLN A 187 -15.42 2.74 8.66
CA GLN A 187 -15.24 1.43 9.29
C GLN A 187 -16.14 1.24 10.52
N ALA A 188 -16.56 2.33 11.15
CA ALA A 188 -17.42 2.28 12.32
C ALA A 188 -18.91 2.03 12.00
N ASP A 189 -19.30 2.21 10.75
CA ASP A 189 -20.70 2.07 10.28
C ASP A 189 -21.17 0.62 10.13
#